data_7f7e9c07a97cef736575fb0bfbb0435f
#
_entry.id   7f7e9c07a97cef736575fb0bfbb0435f
#
_cell.length_a   1.000
_cell.length_b   1.000
_cell.length_c   1.000
_cell.angle_alpha   90.00
_cell.angle_beta   90.00
_cell.angle_gamma   90.00
#
_symmetry.space_group_name_H-M   'P 1'
#
loop_
_entity.id
_entity.type
_entity.pdbx_description
1 polymer ?
#
loop_
_entity_poly.entity_id
_entity_poly.type
_entity_poly.pdbx_seq_one_letter_code
_entity_poly.pdbx_strand_id
1 'polypeptide(L)'
;RLRARLAGEALPTVIVDCTASDAVAAGYEDWLAAGCGIVTANKLANAGSLARWRRLHALAAAHGSPYHYETTVGAALPLLGSVRALVARGEAPTRFEAVLSGSLSYLLAQVQNGLSFSAAVAQAQALGLTEPDPREDLECRDLVRKLLILARSAGAGLEPSQVEVEPLVDAAAPRIEAMDVRWDARVRQAQARGERLA
;
A
#
# COMPACT_ATOMS: atom_id res chain seq x y z
N ARG A 1 24.15 14.01 7.84
CA ARG A 1 24.77 13.48 9.09
C ARG A 1 24.83 11.95 9.10
N LEU A 2 23.79 11.25 8.66
CA LEU A 2 23.79 9.78 8.59
C LEU A 2 24.85 9.25 7.61
N ARG A 3 24.94 9.82 6.39
CA ARG A 3 25.98 9.49 5.38
C ARG A 3 27.41 9.55 5.93
N ALA A 4 27.73 10.57 6.74
CA ALA A 4 29.08 10.74 7.30
C ALA A 4 29.41 9.69 8.38
N ARG A 5 28.41 9.17 9.09
CA ARG A 5 28.60 8.07 10.04
C ARG A 5 28.79 6.72 9.34
N LEU A 6 28.03 6.46 8.28
CA LEU A 6 28.07 5.19 7.55
C LEU A 6 29.37 4.98 6.75
N ALA A 7 30.02 6.06 6.33
CA ALA A 7 31.29 6.00 5.55
C ALA A 7 32.52 5.54 6.34
N GLY A 8 32.42 5.40 7.68
CA GLY A 8 33.55 5.06 8.54
C GLY A 8 33.44 3.72 9.28
N GLU A 9 32.33 3.01 9.16
CA GLU A 9 32.11 1.78 9.92
C GLU A 9 32.29 0.54 9.03
N ALA A 10 33.18 -0.36 9.42
CA ALA A 10 33.41 -1.66 8.78
C ALA A 10 32.33 -2.71 9.12
N LEU A 11 31.26 -2.32 9.84
CA LEU A 11 30.22 -3.24 10.28
C LEU A 11 29.02 -3.21 9.30
N PRO A 12 28.39 -4.36 9.07
CA PRO A 12 27.16 -4.42 8.30
C PRO A 12 26.09 -3.51 8.93
N THR A 13 25.64 -2.51 8.20
CA THR A 13 24.62 -1.56 8.67
C THR A 13 23.28 -1.87 8.06
N VAL A 14 22.23 -1.93 8.88
CA VAL A 14 20.85 -2.09 8.46
C VAL A 14 20.04 -0.89 8.93
N ILE A 15 19.31 -0.27 8.01
CA ILE A 15 18.39 0.83 8.27
C ILE A 15 16.99 0.24 8.35
N VAL A 16 16.29 0.50 9.46
CA VAL A 16 14.90 0.12 9.67
C VAL A 16 14.03 1.37 9.54
N ASP A 17 13.15 1.40 8.52
CA ASP A 17 12.23 2.50 8.29
C ASP A 17 10.79 2.08 8.55
N CYS A 18 10.24 2.56 9.67
CA CYS A 18 8.84 2.39 10.05
C CYS A 18 8.04 3.69 9.88
N THR A 19 8.54 4.64 9.07
CA THR A 19 7.88 5.92 8.83
C THR A 19 6.97 5.87 7.60
N ALA A 20 6.16 6.92 7.42
CA ALA A 20 5.45 7.22 6.19
C ALA A 20 6.10 8.45 5.48
N SER A 21 7.38 8.72 5.75
CA SER A 21 8.08 9.91 5.28
C SER A 21 8.69 9.71 3.89
N ASP A 22 8.33 10.59 2.95
CA ASP A 22 8.96 10.61 1.62
C ASP A 22 10.42 11.06 1.70
N ALA A 23 10.76 11.97 2.61
CA ALA A 23 12.14 12.42 2.82
C ALA A 23 13.06 11.30 3.31
N VAL A 24 12.54 10.36 4.12
CA VAL A 24 13.29 9.16 4.54
C VAL A 24 13.42 8.21 3.36
N ALA A 25 12.33 7.92 2.67
CA ALA A 25 12.33 7.05 1.49
C ALA A 25 13.27 7.56 0.38
N ALA A 26 13.41 8.88 0.22
CA ALA A 26 14.33 9.49 -0.74
C ALA A 26 15.80 9.11 -0.52
N GLY A 27 16.19 8.74 0.70
CA GLY A 27 17.55 8.31 1.01
C GLY A 27 17.91 6.87 0.61
N TYR A 28 16.96 6.05 0.21
CA TYR A 28 17.17 4.61 0.00
C TYR A 28 18.22 4.30 -1.08
N GLU A 29 18.22 5.03 -2.20
CA GLU A 29 19.17 4.83 -3.27
C GLU A 29 20.62 5.02 -2.78
N ASP A 30 20.85 6.07 -2.00
CA ASP A 30 22.15 6.38 -1.44
C ASP A 30 22.61 5.34 -0.43
N TRP A 31 21.70 4.86 0.41
CA TRP A 31 22.03 3.88 1.45
C TRP A 31 22.32 2.50 0.85
N LEU A 32 21.52 2.06 -0.13
CA LEU A 32 21.79 0.81 -0.86
C LEU A 32 23.13 0.87 -1.61
N ALA A 33 23.42 2.00 -2.28
CA ALA A 33 24.69 2.22 -2.95
C ALA A 33 25.90 2.27 -1.98
N ALA A 34 25.66 2.63 -0.71
CA ALA A 34 26.68 2.59 0.34
C ALA A 34 26.83 1.20 0.98
N GLY A 35 26.12 0.18 0.50
CA GLY A 35 26.18 -1.18 1.05
C GLY A 35 25.31 -1.40 2.28
N CYS A 36 24.43 -0.45 2.65
CA CYS A 36 23.54 -0.59 3.78
C CYS A 36 22.33 -1.46 3.41
N GLY A 37 21.97 -2.40 4.30
CA GLY A 37 20.69 -3.10 4.21
C GLY A 37 19.52 -2.18 4.58
N ILE A 38 18.34 -2.43 4.00
CA ILE A 38 17.11 -1.71 4.34
C ILE A 38 16.00 -2.71 4.67
N VAL A 39 15.33 -2.48 5.80
CA VAL A 39 14.09 -3.16 6.18
C VAL A 39 13.02 -2.09 6.35
N THR A 40 11.91 -2.17 5.60
CA THR A 40 10.96 -1.07 5.59
C THR A 40 9.50 -1.49 5.55
N ALA A 41 8.66 -0.76 6.31
CA ALA A 41 7.21 -0.72 6.18
C ALA A 41 6.73 0.47 5.31
N ASN A 42 7.62 1.41 4.98
CA ASN A 42 7.31 2.58 4.16
C ASN A 42 7.09 2.18 2.69
N LYS A 43 5.89 2.44 2.18
CA LYS A 43 5.48 2.07 0.83
C LYS A 43 5.98 3.03 -0.25
N LEU A 44 6.32 4.28 0.12
CA LEU A 44 6.53 5.38 -0.83
C LEU A 44 7.65 5.11 -1.83
N ALA A 45 8.75 4.51 -1.39
CA ALA A 45 9.85 4.16 -2.28
C ALA A 45 9.44 3.12 -3.32
N ASN A 46 8.72 2.08 -2.90
CA ASN A 46 8.33 0.95 -3.75
C ASN A 46 7.09 1.23 -4.62
N ALA A 47 6.24 2.19 -4.22
CA ALA A 47 5.03 2.59 -4.94
C ALA A 47 5.24 3.83 -5.81
N GLY A 48 6.45 4.39 -5.87
CA GLY A 48 6.81 5.50 -6.76
C GLY A 48 6.89 5.08 -8.24
N SER A 49 7.68 5.80 -9.05
CA SER A 49 7.87 5.43 -10.46
C SER A 49 8.50 4.03 -10.62
N LEU A 50 8.16 3.35 -11.69
CA LEU A 50 8.73 2.03 -12.01
C LEU A 50 10.26 2.13 -12.19
N ALA A 51 10.75 3.23 -12.74
CA ALA A 51 12.18 3.49 -12.88
C ALA A 51 12.90 3.51 -11.52
N ARG A 52 12.31 4.18 -10.51
CA ARG A 52 12.85 4.20 -9.15
C ARG A 52 12.81 2.81 -8.51
N TRP A 53 11.70 2.10 -8.62
CA TRP A 53 11.58 0.74 -8.10
C TRP A 53 12.67 -0.19 -8.66
N ARG A 54 12.87 -0.17 -9.99
CA ARG A 54 13.93 -0.95 -10.66
C ARG A 54 15.32 -0.55 -10.19
N ARG A 55 15.58 0.74 -10.00
CA ARG A 55 16.87 1.25 -9.52
C ARG A 55 17.19 0.79 -8.11
N LEU A 56 16.22 0.82 -7.19
CA LEU A 56 16.40 0.33 -5.82
C LEU A 56 16.81 -1.16 -5.82
N HIS A 57 16.13 -1.99 -6.60
CA HIS A 57 16.44 -3.41 -6.71
C HIS A 57 17.79 -3.66 -7.38
N ALA A 58 18.13 -2.89 -8.41
CA ALA A 58 19.42 -2.97 -9.08
C ALA A 58 20.57 -2.58 -8.13
N LEU A 59 20.43 -1.51 -7.36
CA LEU A 59 21.41 -1.08 -6.38
C LEU A 59 21.58 -2.14 -5.27
N ALA A 60 20.47 -2.65 -4.74
CA ALA A 60 20.50 -3.71 -3.75
C ALA A 60 21.29 -4.94 -4.25
N ALA A 61 21.02 -5.38 -5.47
CA ALA A 61 21.71 -6.51 -6.09
C ALA A 61 23.20 -6.22 -6.36
N ALA A 62 23.52 -5.04 -6.92
CA ALA A 62 24.89 -4.67 -7.26
C ALA A 62 25.81 -4.55 -6.06
N HIS A 63 25.30 -4.13 -4.91
CA HIS A 63 26.08 -3.93 -3.68
C HIS A 63 25.88 -5.05 -2.65
N GLY A 64 25.09 -6.09 -2.97
CA GLY A 64 24.79 -7.16 -2.01
C GLY A 64 24.02 -6.65 -0.77
N SER A 65 23.31 -5.53 -0.91
CA SER A 65 22.59 -4.89 0.19
C SER A 65 21.23 -5.54 0.36
N PRO A 66 20.88 -6.11 1.55
CA PRO A 66 19.54 -6.65 1.79
C PRO A 66 18.48 -5.54 1.65
N TYR A 67 17.43 -5.79 0.86
CA TYR A 67 16.30 -4.87 0.71
C TYR A 67 14.98 -5.58 0.97
N HIS A 68 14.47 -5.43 2.19
CA HIS A 68 13.29 -6.11 2.69
C HIS A 68 12.14 -5.13 2.90
N TYR A 69 11.01 -5.40 2.25
CA TYR A 69 9.79 -4.58 2.30
C TYR A 69 8.51 -5.41 2.46
N GLU A 70 8.63 -6.59 3.07
CA GLU A 70 7.53 -7.55 3.22
C GLU A 70 6.29 -6.91 3.87
N THR A 71 6.48 -6.16 4.96
CA THR A 71 5.39 -5.57 5.73
C THR A 71 4.68 -4.40 5.06
N THR A 72 5.10 -4.01 3.86
CA THR A 72 4.41 -2.98 3.07
C THR A 72 3.06 -3.43 2.54
N VAL A 73 2.87 -4.76 2.34
CA VAL A 73 1.61 -5.35 1.86
C VAL A 73 1.30 -6.62 2.67
N GLY A 74 0.10 -6.71 3.21
CA GLY A 74 -0.34 -7.90 3.94
C GLY A 74 0.08 -7.94 5.42
N ALA A 75 0.59 -6.85 5.97
CA ALA A 75 1.07 -6.75 7.36
C ALA A 75 2.07 -7.85 7.72
N ALA A 76 1.73 -8.75 8.65
CA ALA A 76 2.59 -9.85 9.08
C ALA A 76 2.49 -11.11 8.18
N LEU A 77 1.62 -11.12 7.19
CA LEU A 77 1.49 -12.25 6.26
C LEU A 77 2.67 -12.28 5.29
N PRO A 78 3.27 -13.44 4.99
CA PRO A 78 4.38 -13.57 4.06
C PRO A 78 3.89 -13.53 2.59
N LEU A 79 3.19 -12.45 2.22
CA LEU A 79 2.52 -12.32 0.94
C LEU A 79 3.52 -12.06 -0.19
N LEU A 80 4.37 -11.06 -0.04
CA LEU A 80 5.35 -10.69 -1.07
C LEU A 80 6.43 -11.77 -1.22
N GLY A 81 6.85 -12.38 -0.12
CA GLY A 81 7.77 -13.50 -0.13
C GLY A 81 7.22 -14.69 -0.91
N SER A 82 5.95 -15.04 -0.69
CA SER A 82 5.27 -16.10 -1.43
C SER A 82 5.17 -15.82 -2.93
N VAL A 83 4.79 -14.58 -3.29
CA VAL A 83 4.72 -14.16 -4.71
C VAL A 83 6.10 -14.23 -5.37
N ARG A 84 7.14 -13.69 -4.72
CA ARG A 84 8.51 -13.75 -5.25
C ARG A 84 9.03 -15.18 -5.40
N ALA A 85 8.66 -16.08 -4.47
CA ALA A 85 9.03 -17.49 -4.56
C ALA A 85 8.37 -18.17 -5.77
N LEU A 86 7.12 -17.84 -6.12
CA LEU A 86 6.47 -18.34 -7.33
C LEU A 86 7.19 -17.81 -8.58
N VAL A 87 7.45 -16.50 -8.65
CA VAL A 87 8.15 -15.88 -9.79
C VAL A 87 9.56 -16.49 -9.97
N ALA A 88 10.29 -16.73 -8.87
CA ALA A 88 11.62 -17.33 -8.92
C ALA A 88 11.61 -18.76 -9.46
N ARG A 89 10.47 -19.48 -9.41
CA ARG A 89 10.28 -20.80 -10.01
C ARG A 89 9.84 -20.75 -11.49
N GLY A 90 9.71 -19.56 -12.05
CA GLY A 90 9.22 -19.35 -13.41
C GLY A 90 7.71 -19.27 -13.55
N GLU A 91 6.98 -19.22 -12.43
CA GLU A 91 5.53 -19.00 -12.43
C GLU A 91 5.22 -17.54 -12.77
N ALA A 92 4.16 -17.30 -13.55
CA ALA A 92 3.68 -15.98 -13.91
C ALA A 92 2.27 -15.79 -13.35
N PRO A 93 2.10 -15.21 -12.16
CA PRO A 93 0.78 -14.91 -11.62
C PRO A 93 0.00 -14.01 -12.58
N THR A 94 -1.19 -14.45 -12.98
CA THR A 94 -2.03 -13.75 -13.98
C THR A 94 -3.11 -12.89 -13.36
N ARG A 95 -3.49 -13.16 -12.12
CA ARG A 95 -4.56 -12.47 -11.41
C ARG A 95 -4.34 -12.48 -9.90
N PHE A 96 -4.60 -11.34 -9.27
CA PHE A 96 -4.69 -11.20 -7.82
C PHE A 96 -6.05 -10.62 -7.46
N GLU A 97 -6.67 -11.20 -6.45
CA GLU A 97 -7.87 -10.65 -5.80
C GLU A 97 -7.60 -10.65 -4.30
N ALA A 98 -7.68 -9.49 -3.68
CA ALA A 98 -7.39 -9.35 -2.27
C ALA A 98 -8.11 -8.15 -1.65
N VAL A 99 -8.43 -8.29 -0.37
CA VAL A 99 -8.86 -7.18 0.48
C VAL A 99 -7.63 -6.70 1.24
N LEU A 100 -7.11 -5.52 0.89
CA LEU A 100 -5.83 -5.01 1.39
C LEU A 100 -5.97 -3.85 2.39
N SER A 101 -7.22 -3.49 2.77
CA SER A 101 -7.48 -2.43 3.73
C SER A 101 -8.45 -2.89 4.82
N GLY A 102 -7.98 -2.90 6.07
CA GLY A 102 -8.82 -3.21 7.21
C GLY A 102 -9.86 -2.13 7.50
N SER A 103 -9.50 -0.85 7.34
CA SER A 103 -10.40 0.30 7.51
C SER A 103 -11.57 0.26 6.53
N LEU A 104 -11.27 0.05 5.25
CA LEU A 104 -12.30 -0.03 4.21
C LEU A 104 -13.18 -1.28 4.37
N SER A 105 -12.60 -2.42 4.72
CA SER A 105 -13.37 -3.64 5.00
C SER A 105 -14.35 -3.45 6.15
N TYR A 106 -13.90 -2.83 7.24
CA TYR A 106 -14.76 -2.49 8.35
C TYR A 106 -15.90 -1.57 7.92
N LEU A 107 -15.56 -0.48 7.22
CA LEU A 107 -16.53 0.51 6.74
C LEU A 107 -17.61 -0.13 5.86
N LEU A 108 -17.19 -0.89 4.84
CA LEU A 108 -18.12 -1.55 3.92
C LEU A 108 -19.01 -2.57 4.62
N ALA A 109 -18.48 -3.29 5.62
CA ALA A 109 -19.27 -4.20 6.44
C ALA A 109 -20.34 -3.45 7.26
N GLN A 110 -20.02 -2.28 7.84
CA GLN A 110 -21.00 -1.49 8.59
C GLN A 110 -22.10 -0.93 7.66
N VAL A 111 -21.73 -0.44 6.50
CA VAL A 111 -22.68 0.03 5.48
C VAL A 111 -23.59 -1.11 5.02
N GLN A 112 -23.03 -2.29 4.76
CA GLN A 112 -23.78 -3.50 4.41
C GLN A 112 -24.78 -3.90 5.50
N ASN A 113 -24.44 -3.67 6.78
CA ASN A 113 -25.27 -3.96 7.95
C ASN A 113 -26.31 -2.85 8.25
N GLY A 114 -26.40 -1.83 7.42
CA GLY A 114 -27.46 -0.82 7.49
C GLY A 114 -27.07 0.52 8.10
N LEU A 115 -25.79 0.76 8.43
CA LEU A 115 -25.35 2.11 8.76
C LEU A 115 -25.30 2.97 7.50
N SER A 116 -25.61 4.28 7.62
CA SER A 116 -25.27 5.21 6.53
C SER A 116 -23.77 5.28 6.34
N PHE A 117 -23.33 5.62 5.13
CA PHE A 117 -21.90 5.70 4.82
C PHE A 117 -21.16 6.69 5.74
N SER A 118 -21.75 7.87 5.95
CA SER A 118 -21.20 8.90 6.84
C SER A 118 -21.10 8.43 8.30
N ALA A 119 -22.12 7.72 8.81
CA ALA A 119 -22.11 7.15 10.16
C ALA A 119 -21.04 6.05 10.31
N ALA A 120 -20.87 5.20 9.28
CA ALA A 120 -19.83 4.17 9.27
C ALA A 120 -18.42 4.78 9.29
N VAL A 121 -18.20 5.86 8.53
CA VAL A 121 -16.93 6.60 8.54
C VAL A 121 -16.66 7.22 9.91
N ALA A 122 -17.65 7.90 10.51
CA ALA A 122 -17.51 8.50 11.83
C ALA A 122 -17.20 7.44 12.90
N GLN A 123 -17.83 6.26 12.82
CA GLN A 123 -17.56 5.16 13.72
C GLN A 123 -16.14 4.60 13.54
N ALA A 124 -15.69 4.43 12.31
CA ALA A 124 -14.33 3.97 12.00
C ALA A 124 -13.28 4.96 12.55
N GLN A 125 -13.51 6.27 12.42
CA GLN A 125 -12.66 7.30 13.02
C GLN A 125 -12.63 7.21 14.57
N ALA A 126 -13.78 7.09 15.18
CA ALA A 126 -13.88 6.99 16.64
C ALA A 126 -13.15 5.76 17.21
N LEU A 127 -13.05 4.68 16.42
CA LEU A 127 -12.31 3.47 16.73
C LEU A 127 -10.82 3.54 16.38
N GLY A 128 -10.36 4.64 15.77
CA GLY A 128 -8.97 4.78 15.33
C GLY A 128 -8.58 3.85 14.17
N LEU A 129 -9.55 3.46 13.34
CA LEU A 129 -9.34 2.57 12.19
C LEU A 129 -8.98 3.31 10.91
N THR A 130 -9.17 4.64 10.88
CA THR A 130 -8.81 5.50 9.74
C THR A 130 -7.63 6.40 10.12
N GLU A 131 -7.00 6.96 9.09
CA GLU A 131 -6.10 8.10 9.26
C GLU A 131 -6.87 9.30 9.90
N PRO A 132 -6.16 10.29 10.47
CA PRO A 132 -6.82 11.49 11.06
C PRO A 132 -7.77 12.18 10.09
N ASP A 133 -7.41 12.27 8.80
CA ASP A 133 -8.33 12.61 7.72
C ASP A 133 -8.78 11.33 7.02
N PRO A 134 -10.05 10.88 7.20
CA PRO A 134 -10.54 9.64 6.60
C PRO A 134 -10.56 9.67 5.07
N ARG A 135 -10.48 10.86 4.43
CA ARG A 135 -10.41 10.97 2.98
C ARG A 135 -9.17 10.28 2.40
N GLU A 136 -8.07 10.26 3.14
CA GLU A 136 -6.85 9.53 2.74
C GLU A 136 -7.13 8.04 2.48
N ASP A 137 -7.93 7.41 3.37
CA ASP A 137 -8.37 6.02 3.20
C ASP A 137 -9.41 5.88 2.08
N LEU A 138 -10.41 6.77 2.06
CA LEU A 138 -11.56 6.71 1.15
C LEU A 138 -11.18 7.00 -0.31
N GLU A 139 -10.09 7.70 -0.57
CA GLU A 139 -9.49 7.90 -1.89
C GLU A 139 -8.65 6.70 -2.36
N CYS A 140 -8.54 5.65 -1.55
CA CYS A 140 -7.85 4.40 -1.87
C CYS A 140 -6.34 4.56 -2.17
N ARG A 141 -5.70 5.64 -1.75
CA ARG A 141 -4.28 5.92 -2.05
C ARG A 141 -3.34 4.83 -1.52
N ASP A 142 -3.58 4.34 -0.30
CA ASP A 142 -2.79 3.26 0.30
C ASP A 142 -3.02 1.92 -0.43
N LEU A 143 -4.25 1.69 -0.89
CA LEU A 143 -4.58 0.51 -1.70
C LEU A 143 -3.79 0.49 -3.02
N VAL A 144 -3.74 1.63 -3.72
CA VAL A 144 -2.95 1.77 -4.96
C VAL A 144 -1.49 1.44 -4.72
N ARG A 145 -0.90 1.97 -3.63
CA ARG A 145 0.49 1.68 -3.26
C ARG A 145 0.71 0.18 -3.03
N LYS A 146 -0.19 -0.47 -2.29
CA LYS A 146 -0.12 -1.91 -2.02
C LYS A 146 -0.26 -2.73 -3.29
N LEU A 147 -1.22 -2.40 -4.15
CA LEU A 147 -1.42 -3.08 -5.43
C LEU A 147 -0.18 -2.97 -6.33
N LEU A 148 0.41 -1.78 -6.45
CA LEU A 148 1.63 -1.58 -7.23
C LEU A 148 2.80 -2.42 -6.73
N ILE A 149 3.02 -2.44 -5.40
CA ILE A 149 4.09 -3.24 -4.80
C ILE A 149 3.87 -4.72 -5.07
N LEU A 150 2.65 -5.22 -4.89
CA LEU A 150 2.29 -6.61 -5.14
C LEU A 150 2.48 -6.98 -6.61
N ALA A 151 1.93 -6.21 -7.53
CA ALA A 151 2.02 -6.43 -8.97
C ALA A 151 3.47 -6.41 -9.46
N ARG A 152 4.27 -5.44 -8.99
CA ARG A 152 5.70 -5.36 -9.32
C ARG A 152 6.49 -6.53 -8.76
N SER A 153 6.17 -6.99 -7.56
CA SER A 153 6.78 -8.19 -6.98
C SER A 153 6.41 -9.46 -7.75
N ALA A 154 5.29 -9.46 -8.46
CA ALA A 154 4.86 -10.49 -9.40
C ALA A 154 5.47 -10.35 -10.81
N GLY A 155 6.32 -9.34 -11.06
CA GLY A 155 6.97 -9.10 -12.35
C GLY A 155 6.28 -8.09 -13.26
N ALA A 156 5.13 -7.51 -12.86
CA ALA A 156 4.43 -6.53 -13.69
C ALA A 156 5.14 -5.17 -13.68
N GLY A 157 5.38 -4.62 -14.86
CA GLY A 157 6.02 -3.30 -15.05
C GLY A 157 5.00 -2.17 -15.08
N LEU A 158 4.28 -1.92 -13.98
CA LEU A 158 3.22 -0.92 -13.91
C LEU A 158 3.70 0.42 -13.34
N GLU A 159 3.24 1.51 -13.96
CA GLU A 159 3.33 2.86 -13.40
C GLU A 159 2.08 3.18 -12.54
N PRO A 160 2.17 4.10 -11.55
CA PRO A 160 1.02 4.48 -10.73
C PRO A 160 -0.20 4.95 -11.55
N SER A 161 0.04 5.64 -12.67
CA SER A 161 -1.01 6.14 -13.57
C SER A 161 -1.77 5.06 -14.33
N GLN A 162 -1.30 3.82 -14.31
CA GLN A 162 -1.95 2.68 -14.97
C GLN A 162 -2.89 1.91 -14.03
N VAL A 163 -2.95 2.31 -12.76
CA VAL A 163 -3.88 1.73 -11.80
C VAL A 163 -5.19 2.46 -11.88
N GLU A 164 -6.23 1.76 -12.29
CA GLU A 164 -7.60 2.29 -12.25
C GLU A 164 -8.12 2.24 -10.83
N VAL A 165 -8.70 3.34 -10.36
CA VAL A 165 -9.21 3.49 -9.00
C VAL A 165 -10.66 3.93 -9.05
N GLU A 166 -11.51 3.23 -8.35
CA GLU A 166 -12.86 3.69 -8.03
C GLU A 166 -12.89 4.10 -6.54
N PRO A 167 -12.70 5.39 -6.23
CA PRO A 167 -12.66 5.86 -4.85
C PRO A 167 -14.05 5.75 -4.21
N LEU A 168 -14.06 5.58 -2.87
CA LEU A 168 -15.30 5.48 -2.11
C LEU A 168 -16.01 6.82 -1.99
N VAL A 169 -15.29 7.92 -2.18
CA VAL A 169 -15.82 9.30 -2.17
C VAL A 169 -15.47 10.01 -3.46
N ASP A 170 -16.34 10.91 -3.89
CA ASP A 170 -16.00 11.79 -5.00
C ASP A 170 -15.06 12.90 -4.49
N ALA A 171 -13.98 13.15 -5.21
CA ALA A 171 -13.03 14.22 -4.86
C ALA A 171 -13.71 15.61 -4.79
N ALA A 172 -14.79 15.81 -5.54
CA ALA A 172 -15.59 17.01 -5.56
C ALA A 172 -16.68 17.06 -4.46
N ALA A 173 -16.91 15.98 -3.71
CA ALA A 173 -17.92 15.97 -2.67
C ALA A 173 -17.49 16.86 -1.50
N PRO A 174 -18.24 17.92 -1.15
CA PRO A 174 -17.84 18.87 -0.11
C PRO A 174 -17.88 18.22 1.30
N ARG A 175 -18.70 17.20 1.48
CA ARG A 175 -18.93 16.48 2.74
C ARG A 175 -19.14 14.98 2.51
N ILE A 176 -18.77 14.18 3.49
CA ILE A 176 -18.94 12.71 3.44
C ILE A 176 -20.43 12.34 3.43
N GLU A 177 -21.28 13.09 4.11
CA GLU A 177 -22.72 12.87 4.16
C GLU A 177 -23.39 12.95 2.77
N ALA A 178 -22.80 13.71 1.84
CA ALA A 178 -23.28 13.76 0.47
C ALA A 178 -23.20 12.41 -0.27
N MET A 179 -22.40 11.48 0.27
CA MET A 179 -22.24 10.14 -0.31
C MET A 179 -23.30 9.15 0.18
N ASP A 180 -24.07 9.45 1.23
CA ASP A 180 -25.01 8.50 1.84
C ASP A 180 -26.02 7.95 0.82
N VAL A 181 -26.62 8.81 0.01
CA VAL A 181 -27.59 8.40 -1.03
C VAL A 181 -26.97 7.46 -2.05
N ARG A 182 -25.73 7.73 -2.47
CA ARG A 182 -25.00 6.88 -3.42
C ARG A 182 -24.74 5.51 -2.83
N TRP A 183 -24.28 5.45 -1.57
CA TRP A 183 -23.97 4.19 -0.91
C TRP A 183 -25.21 3.37 -0.56
N ASP A 184 -26.32 4.01 -0.15
CA ASP A 184 -27.61 3.35 0.00
C ASP A 184 -28.08 2.68 -1.29
N ALA A 185 -27.89 3.34 -2.42
CA ALA A 185 -28.25 2.76 -3.72
C ALA A 185 -27.34 1.55 -4.05
N ARG A 186 -26.03 1.63 -3.78
CA ARG A 186 -25.10 0.52 -3.96
C ARG A 186 -25.44 -0.69 -3.09
N VAL A 187 -25.77 -0.47 -1.83
CA VAL A 187 -26.19 -1.55 -0.91
C VAL A 187 -27.43 -2.26 -1.45
N ARG A 188 -28.47 -1.49 -1.83
CA ARG A 188 -29.70 -2.07 -2.40
C ARG A 188 -29.42 -2.87 -3.69
N GLN A 189 -28.53 -2.37 -4.53
CA GLN A 189 -28.15 -3.05 -5.77
C GLN A 189 -27.41 -4.36 -5.50
N ALA A 190 -26.44 -4.36 -4.57
CA ALA A 190 -25.72 -5.55 -4.16
C ALA A 190 -26.66 -6.60 -3.55
N GLN A 191 -27.55 -6.18 -2.62
CA GLN A 191 -28.56 -7.05 -2.02
C GLN A 191 -29.49 -7.69 -3.06
N ALA A 192 -29.93 -6.91 -4.05
CA ALA A 192 -30.79 -7.42 -5.13
C ALA A 192 -30.11 -8.49 -6.01
N ARG A 193 -28.76 -8.48 -6.04
CA ARG A 193 -27.94 -9.47 -6.77
C ARG A 193 -27.45 -10.61 -5.88
N GLY A 194 -27.75 -10.59 -4.57
CA GLY A 194 -27.17 -11.52 -3.61
C GLY A 194 -25.66 -11.34 -3.39
N GLU A 195 -25.12 -10.18 -3.72
CA GLU A 195 -23.72 -9.80 -3.60
C GLU A 195 -23.47 -9.07 -2.28
N ARG A 196 -22.19 -9.03 -1.87
CA ARG A 196 -21.71 -8.20 -0.76
C ARG A 196 -20.84 -7.07 -1.29
N LEU A 197 -20.83 -5.95 -0.57
CA LEU A 197 -19.85 -4.90 -0.78
C LEU A 197 -18.46 -5.42 -0.32
N ALA A 198 -17.47 -5.33 -1.20
CA ALA A 198 -16.10 -5.78 -0.94
C ALA A 198 -15.10 -4.75 -1.48
#